data_4eaca073daed20f2c7c3014b912661f5
#
_entry.id   4eaca073daed20f2c7c3014b912661f5
#
_cell.length_a   1.000
_cell.length_b   1.000
_cell.length_c   1.000
_cell.angle_alpha   90.00
_cell.angle_beta   90.00
_cell.angle_gamma   90.00
#
_symmetry.space_group_name_H-M   'P 1'
#
loop_
_entity.id
_entity.type
_entity.pdbx_description
1 polymer ?
#
loop_
_entity_poly.entity_id
_entity_poly.type
_entity_poly.pdbx_seq_one_letter_code
_entity_poly.pdbx_strand_id
1 'polypeptide(L)'
;VVVVGAGGAGLAAAAHAAEQGLKVLLLEKLAFVGGSSAICGGGSTVACTEHQKKLGIKDSKEQLYRDIMKVGGNLNDPKVVQTFTDHVLEVYNWFMAHGGKLNKEHLTGNVSVPRNHQINPGSVLSGLQKLAESKGVKIMTSTPAVRLAYDSKKHAIVGVYAKSEEKEMSIEAKKGVILTSGGFARNKKMLAQYVPRMANTLAICGMGSDGDGLKMAQAYGADVADMPYIKATFAFNTKPQSISDSAYPFWLGGIVVNKAGKRFVNESIPKKDVGDYVLEQEGLR
;
A
#
# COMPACT_ATOMS: atom_id res chain seq x y z
N VAL A 1 -18.25 2.11 13.59
CA VAL A 1 -17.47 2.29 12.35
C VAL A 1 -17.43 0.99 11.56
N VAL A 2 -17.54 1.08 10.23
CA VAL A 2 -17.27 -0.05 9.34
C VAL A 2 -16.00 0.26 8.56
N VAL A 3 -15.04 -0.68 8.56
CA VAL A 3 -13.79 -0.58 7.78
C VAL A 3 -13.86 -1.62 6.66
N VAL A 4 -13.55 -1.22 5.42
CA VAL A 4 -13.65 -2.09 4.24
C VAL A 4 -12.25 -2.36 3.69
N GLY A 5 -11.79 -3.62 3.80
CA GLY A 5 -10.48 -4.12 3.41
C GLY A 5 -9.54 -4.28 4.60
N ALA A 6 -9.08 -5.51 4.85
CA ALA A 6 -8.20 -5.86 5.96
C ALA A 6 -6.70 -5.97 5.55
N GLY A 7 -6.24 -5.07 4.68
CA GLY A 7 -4.82 -4.83 4.45
C GLY A 7 -4.19 -4.04 5.61
N GLY A 8 -2.95 -3.61 5.47
CA GLY A 8 -2.24 -2.84 6.50
C GLY A 8 -2.99 -1.59 6.95
N ALA A 9 -3.54 -0.83 6.00
CA ALA A 9 -4.31 0.38 6.30
C ALA A 9 -5.60 0.07 7.07
N GLY A 10 -6.32 -1.00 6.69
CA GLY A 10 -7.57 -1.38 7.35
C GLY A 10 -7.37 -1.94 8.75
N LEU A 11 -6.36 -2.76 8.94
CA LEU A 11 -6.01 -3.26 10.27
C LEU A 11 -5.57 -2.10 11.19
N ALA A 12 -4.78 -1.16 10.68
CA ALA A 12 -4.37 0.03 11.45
C ALA A 12 -5.58 0.91 11.80
N ALA A 13 -6.45 1.22 10.81
CA ALA A 13 -7.64 2.02 11.04
C ALA A 13 -8.60 1.37 12.04
N ALA A 14 -8.81 0.05 11.93
CA ALA A 14 -9.68 -0.68 12.82
C ALA A 14 -9.14 -0.74 14.25
N ALA A 15 -7.83 -1.05 14.40
CA ALA A 15 -7.17 -1.09 15.69
C ALA A 15 -7.21 0.29 16.39
N HIS A 16 -6.80 1.34 15.67
CA HIS A 16 -6.78 2.68 16.22
C HIS A 16 -8.19 3.19 16.57
N ALA A 17 -9.18 2.98 15.72
CA ALA A 17 -10.56 3.36 16.03
C ALA A 17 -11.09 2.64 17.29
N ALA A 18 -10.72 1.37 17.47
CA ALA A 18 -11.12 0.61 18.66
C ALA A 18 -10.36 1.07 19.92
N GLU A 19 -9.09 1.49 19.82
CA GLU A 19 -8.37 2.14 20.92
C GLU A 19 -9.04 3.44 21.38
N GLN A 20 -9.71 4.15 20.46
CA GLN A 20 -10.53 5.33 20.77
C GLN A 20 -11.94 4.97 21.32
N GLY A 21 -12.18 3.71 21.67
CA GLY A 21 -13.45 3.25 22.24
C GLY A 21 -14.60 3.06 21.25
N LEU A 22 -14.33 3.08 19.94
CA LEU A 22 -15.35 2.88 18.93
C LEU A 22 -15.62 1.38 18.72
N LYS A 23 -16.91 1.03 18.49
CA LYS A 23 -17.27 -0.31 17.99
C LYS A 23 -16.94 -0.40 16.52
N VAL A 24 -16.09 -1.36 16.15
CA VAL A 24 -15.56 -1.51 14.79
C VAL A 24 -15.91 -2.87 14.22
N LEU A 25 -16.39 -2.87 12.98
CA LEU A 25 -16.49 -4.05 12.11
C LEU A 25 -15.54 -3.88 10.93
N LEU A 26 -14.65 -4.84 10.74
CA LEU A 26 -13.69 -4.89 9.63
C LEU A 26 -14.11 -5.98 8.64
N LEU A 27 -14.33 -5.60 7.39
CA LEU A 27 -14.73 -6.51 6.32
C LEU A 27 -13.55 -6.79 5.39
N GLU A 28 -13.35 -8.05 5.06
CA GLU A 28 -12.35 -8.48 4.07
C GLU A 28 -12.99 -9.43 3.05
N LYS A 29 -12.78 -9.18 1.77
CA LYS A 29 -13.36 -10.01 0.70
C LYS A 29 -12.68 -11.36 0.52
N LEU A 30 -11.40 -11.46 0.86
CA LEU A 30 -10.65 -12.72 0.85
C LEU A 30 -10.83 -13.50 2.15
N ALA A 31 -10.47 -14.78 2.12
CA ALA A 31 -10.51 -15.63 3.31
C ALA A 31 -9.44 -15.30 4.37
N PHE A 32 -8.55 -14.35 4.09
CA PHE A 32 -7.42 -13.98 4.94
C PHE A 32 -7.15 -12.48 4.87
N VAL A 33 -6.58 -11.94 5.93
CA VAL A 33 -6.16 -10.53 6.05
C VAL A 33 -4.76 -10.31 5.49
N GLY A 34 -4.37 -9.04 5.30
CA GLY A 34 -3.01 -8.63 4.97
C GLY A 34 -2.87 -7.89 3.63
N GLY A 35 -3.68 -8.22 2.63
CA GLY A 35 -3.68 -7.55 1.32
C GLY A 35 -2.28 -7.43 0.70
N SER A 36 -2.00 -6.31 0.03
CA SER A 36 -0.68 -6.02 -0.55
C SER A 36 0.42 -5.84 0.51
N SER A 37 0.06 -5.49 1.73
CA SER A 37 1.02 -5.30 2.82
C SER A 37 1.68 -6.60 3.25
N ALA A 38 0.99 -7.75 3.12
CA ALA A 38 1.54 -9.05 3.47
C ALA A 38 2.68 -9.51 2.54
N ILE A 39 2.67 -9.03 1.30
CA ILE A 39 3.64 -9.42 0.26
C ILE A 39 4.63 -8.30 -0.10
N CYS A 40 4.59 -7.19 0.64
CA CYS A 40 5.53 -6.10 0.40
C CYS A 40 6.93 -6.40 0.97
N GLY A 41 7.94 -5.71 0.46
CA GLY A 41 9.32 -5.87 0.91
C GLY A 41 9.62 -5.30 2.30
N GLY A 42 8.68 -4.62 2.96
CA GLY A 42 8.81 -4.12 4.34
C GLY A 42 9.67 -2.87 4.51
N GLY A 43 10.10 -2.24 3.43
CA GLY A 43 10.86 -0.99 3.52
C GLY A 43 9.97 0.17 4.01
N SER A 44 10.31 0.74 5.15
CA SER A 44 9.64 1.90 5.75
C SER A 44 10.58 3.10 5.79
N THR A 45 10.22 4.16 5.08
CA THR A 45 11.00 5.41 5.03
C THR A 45 10.56 6.33 6.16
N VAL A 46 11.37 6.43 7.21
CA VAL A 46 11.04 7.19 8.42
C VAL A 46 12.24 8.01 8.86
N ALA A 47 12.02 9.30 9.12
CA ALA A 47 13.05 10.21 9.65
C ALA A 47 13.00 10.29 11.18
N CYS A 48 14.12 10.67 11.77
CA CYS A 48 14.25 10.98 13.20
C CYS A 48 14.01 9.81 14.16
N THR A 49 14.22 8.58 13.72
CA THR A 49 14.03 7.41 14.57
C THR A 49 15.16 7.28 15.61
N GLU A 50 14.86 6.63 16.74
CA GLU A 50 15.91 6.28 17.73
C GLU A 50 16.98 5.36 17.12
N HIS A 51 16.61 4.57 16.12
CA HIS A 51 17.55 3.73 15.40
C HIS A 51 18.56 4.58 14.59
N GLN A 52 18.08 5.61 13.87
CA GLN A 52 18.98 6.56 13.19
C GLN A 52 19.92 7.25 14.16
N LYS A 53 19.43 7.70 15.31
CA LYS A 53 20.25 8.35 16.36
C LYS A 53 21.37 7.42 16.86
N LYS A 54 21.07 6.16 17.14
CA LYS A 54 22.07 5.15 17.55
C LYS A 54 23.15 4.92 16.51
N LEU A 55 22.81 5.05 15.22
CA LEU A 55 23.75 4.94 14.11
C LEU A 55 24.48 6.27 13.77
N GLY A 56 24.25 7.34 14.54
CA GLY A 56 24.83 8.67 14.28
C GLY A 56 24.28 9.36 13.03
N ILE A 57 23.14 8.90 12.50
CA ILE A 57 22.52 9.46 11.31
C ILE A 57 21.66 10.66 11.71
N LYS A 58 22.02 11.83 11.19
CA LYS A 58 21.23 13.07 11.36
C LYS A 58 20.20 13.17 10.26
N ASP A 59 18.94 13.35 10.62
CA ASP A 59 17.81 13.46 9.69
C ASP A 59 16.74 14.42 10.23
N SER A 60 15.84 14.89 9.38
CA SER A 60 14.72 15.75 9.79
C SER A 60 13.48 15.50 8.94
N LYS A 61 12.31 15.92 9.45
CA LYS A 61 11.03 15.88 8.73
C LYS A 61 11.09 16.72 7.45
N GLU A 62 11.73 17.89 7.51
CA GLU A 62 11.89 18.82 6.39
C GLU A 62 12.79 18.21 5.30
N GLN A 63 13.84 17.48 5.69
CA GLN A 63 14.69 16.78 4.72
C GLN A 63 13.92 15.63 4.08
N LEU A 64 13.15 14.86 4.84
CA LEU A 64 12.26 13.82 4.32
C LEU A 64 11.24 14.40 3.35
N TYR A 65 10.61 15.53 3.69
CA TYR A 65 9.67 16.22 2.81
C TYR A 65 10.31 16.60 1.47
N ARG A 66 11.48 17.28 1.51
CA ARG A 66 12.20 17.66 0.28
C ARG A 66 12.56 16.45 -0.58
N ASP A 67 12.99 15.36 0.04
CA ASP A 67 13.34 14.15 -0.67
C ASP A 67 12.14 13.50 -1.36
N ILE A 68 10.99 13.43 -0.68
CA ILE A 68 9.75 12.88 -1.26
C ILE A 68 9.28 13.76 -2.43
N MET A 69 9.25 15.07 -2.27
CA MET A 69 8.87 15.99 -3.34
C MET A 69 9.80 15.83 -4.55
N LYS A 70 11.12 15.80 -4.33
CA LYS A 70 12.11 15.61 -5.38
C LYS A 70 11.92 14.28 -6.14
N VAL A 71 11.76 13.17 -5.43
CA VAL A 71 11.55 11.84 -6.04
C VAL A 71 10.24 11.79 -6.83
N GLY A 72 9.22 12.48 -6.38
CA GLY A 72 7.95 12.61 -7.09
C GLY A 72 7.97 13.64 -8.24
N GLY A 73 9.12 14.25 -8.55
CA GLY A 73 9.23 15.28 -9.59
C GLY A 73 8.44 16.55 -9.29
N ASN A 74 8.16 16.82 -8.01
CA ASN A 74 7.29 17.90 -7.49
C ASN A 74 5.84 17.83 -8.03
N LEU A 75 5.40 16.65 -8.48
CA LEU A 75 4.02 16.40 -8.89
C LEU A 75 3.12 15.97 -7.72
N ASN A 76 3.72 15.63 -6.57
CA ASN A 76 3.02 15.24 -5.35
C ASN A 76 2.14 16.38 -4.84
N ASP A 77 1.00 16.05 -4.22
CA ASP A 77 0.27 17.03 -3.41
C ASP A 77 1.10 17.41 -2.16
N PRO A 78 1.53 18.69 -2.03
CA PRO A 78 2.37 19.13 -0.92
C PRO A 78 1.74 18.91 0.45
N LYS A 79 0.40 19.04 0.56
CA LYS A 79 -0.33 18.86 1.82
C LYS A 79 -0.34 17.40 2.26
N VAL A 80 -0.49 16.47 1.31
CA VAL A 80 -0.42 15.03 1.60
C VAL A 80 0.98 14.65 2.04
N VAL A 81 2.02 15.13 1.35
CA VAL A 81 3.41 14.88 1.73
C VAL A 81 3.72 15.46 3.11
N GLN A 82 3.27 16.69 3.40
CA GLN A 82 3.47 17.32 4.71
C GLN A 82 2.81 16.49 5.82
N THR A 83 1.55 16.08 5.63
CA THR A 83 0.84 15.22 6.60
C THR A 83 1.60 13.92 6.84
N PHE A 84 2.10 13.27 5.79
CA PHE A 84 2.90 12.06 5.92
C PHE A 84 4.17 12.30 6.75
N THR A 85 4.93 13.34 6.42
CA THR A 85 6.22 13.60 7.09
C THR A 85 6.04 14.04 8.55
N ASP A 86 4.92 14.69 8.87
CA ASP A 86 4.60 15.08 10.23
C ASP A 86 4.28 13.90 11.14
N HIS A 87 3.63 12.87 10.60
CA HIS A 87 3.08 11.76 11.38
C HIS A 87 3.78 10.41 11.20
N VAL A 88 4.64 10.22 10.19
CA VAL A 88 5.23 8.92 9.89
C VAL A 88 6.04 8.33 11.04
N LEU A 89 6.73 9.16 11.83
CA LEU A 89 7.48 8.71 13.01
C LEU A 89 6.55 8.19 14.11
N GLU A 90 5.44 8.88 14.35
CA GLU A 90 4.42 8.45 15.32
C GLU A 90 3.84 7.09 14.93
N VAL A 91 3.44 6.93 13.67
CA VAL A 91 2.91 5.67 13.12
C VAL A 91 3.96 4.54 13.19
N TYR A 92 5.21 4.83 12.86
CA TYR A 92 6.31 3.88 12.99
C TYR A 92 6.47 3.38 14.42
N ASN A 93 6.54 4.31 15.39
CA ASN A 93 6.68 3.97 16.80
C ASN A 93 5.48 3.16 17.30
N TRP A 94 4.28 3.49 16.86
CA TRP A 94 3.07 2.74 17.19
C TRP A 94 3.12 1.30 16.62
N PHE A 95 3.59 1.11 15.38
CA PHE A 95 3.80 -0.23 14.82
C PHE A 95 4.82 -1.03 15.63
N MET A 96 5.94 -0.41 16.00
CA MET A 96 6.99 -1.07 16.78
C MET A 96 6.49 -1.45 18.18
N ALA A 97 5.72 -0.59 18.84
CA ALA A 97 5.10 -0.86 20.13
C ALA A 97 4.10 -2.03 20.10
N HIS A 98 3.47 -2.28 18.95
CA HIS A 98 2.47 -3.34 18.77
C HIS A 98 3.00 -4.57 18.01
N GLY A 99 4.28 -4.87 18.15
CA GLY A 99 4.87 -6.12 17.68
C GLY A 99 5.61 -6.03 16.35
N GLY A 100 5.78 -4.83 15.80
CA GLY A 100 6.66 -4.60 14.66
C GLY A 100 8.10 -5.02 14.97
N LYS A 101 8.78 -5.63 14.00
CA LYS A 101 10.17 -6.07 14.16
C LYS A 101 11.01 -5.60 12.98
N LEU A 102 12.21 -5.12 13.26
CA LEU A 102 13.20 -4.88 12.21
C LEU A 102 13.78 -6.21 11.72
N ASN A 103 13.96 -6.32 10.40
CA ASN A 103 14.65 -7.45 9.78
C ASN A 103 16.16 -7.21 9.66
N LYS A 104 16.60 -5.94 9.69
CA LYS A 104 18.00 -5.55 9.51
C LYS A 104 18.33 -4.35 10.40
N GLU A 105 19.52 -4.38 10.98
CA GLU A 105 20.04 -3.30 11.81
C GLU A 105 20.58 -2.11 10.99
N HIS A 106 21.11 -2.35 9.79
CA HIS A 106 21.59 -1.28 8.93
C HIS A 106 20.43 -0.63 8.16
N LEU A 107 20.48 0.69 8.07
CA LEU A 107 19.53 1.45 7.26
C LEU A 107 20.08 1.61 5.84
N THR A 108 19.17 1.56 4.89
CA THR A 108 19.47 1.87 3.49
C THR A 108 18.81 3.18 3.08
N GLY A 109 19.29 3.78 2.01
CA GLY A 109 18.68 4.99 1.48
C GLY A 109 19.15 5.25 0.06
N ASN A 110 18.24 5.71 -0.77
CA ASN A 110 18.50 6.01 -2.17
C ASN A 110 18.37 7.51 -2.46
N VAL A 111 18.28 8.32 -1.40
CA VAL A 111 18.11 9.76 -1.51
C VAL A 111 19.21 10.45 -0.69
N SER A 112 18.89 11.43 0.15
CA SER A 112 19.92 12.21 0.85
C SER A 112 20.44 11.56 2.12
N VAL A 113 19.60 10.78 2.81
CA VAL A 113 19.89 10.20 4.13
C VAL A 113 19.46 8.73 4.19
N PRO A 114 20.25 7.84 4.81
CA PRO A 114 19.82 6.46 5.10
C PRO A 114 18.66 6.47 6.11
N ARG A 115 17.44 6.11 5.63
CA ARG A 115 16.23 6.14 6.46
C ARG A 115 15.24 5.02 6.15
N ASN A 116 15.61 4.09 5.29
CA ASN A 116 14.75 2.96 4.96
C ASN A 116 14.96 1.85 6.00
N HIS A 117 13.99 1.74 6.91
CA HIS A 117 13.93 0.71 7.93
C HIS A 117 13.29 -0.53 7.34
N GLN A 118 14.01 -1.64 7.35
CA GLN A 118 13.49 -2.92 6.84
C GLN A 118 12.68 -3.59 7.96
N ILE A 119 11.36 -3.38 7.96
CA ILE A 119 10.43 -3.97 8.93
C ILE A 119 9.90 -5.29 8.38
N ASN A 120 9.62 -6.24 9.26
CA ASN A 120 8.91 -7.47 8.90
C ASN A 120 7.41 -7.18 8.73
N PRO A 121 6.85 -7.24 7.51
CA PRO A 121 5.44 -6.93 7.28
C PRO A 121 4.49 -7.85 8.06
N GLY A 122 4.82 -9.13 8.15
CA GLY A 122 4.03 -10.13 8.88
C GLY A 122 3.95 -9.81 10.37
N SER A 123 5.03 -9.29 10.97
CA SER A 123 5.03 -8.89 12.39
C SER A 123 4.10 -7.70 12.65
N VAL A 124 4.12 -6.69 11.76
CA VAL A 124 3.22 -5.53 11.86
C VAL A 124 1.77 -5.95 11.70
N LEU A 125 1.46 -6.72 10.65
CA LEU A 125 0.07 -7.15 10.39
C LEU A 125 -0.48 -8.01 11.53
N SER A 126 0.31 -8.98 12.01
CA SER A 126 -0.07 -9.82 13.15
C SER A 126 -0.26 -9.01 14.43
N GLY A 127 0.61 -8.03 14.66
CA GLY A 127 0.51 -7.13 15.81
C GLY A 127 -0.78 -6.30 15.77
N LEU A 128 -1.06 -5.66 14.62
CA LEU A 128 -2.26 -4.86 14.41
C LEU A 128 -3.54 -5.71 14.50
N GLN A 129 -3.54 -6.91 13.95
CA GLN A 129 -4.67 -7.82 14.05
C GLN A 129 -4.95 -8.18 15.51
N LYS A 130 -3.93 -8.60 16.26
CA LYS A 130 -4.04 -8.93 17.69
C LYS A 130 -4.54 -7.73 18.51
N LEU A 131 -4.02 -6.53 18.23
CA LEU A 131 -4.49 -5.31 18.87
C LEU A 131 -5.96 -5.07 18.57
N ALA A 132 -6.37 -5.11 17.30
CA ALA A 132 -7.76 -4.94 16.91
C ALA A 132 -8.70 -5.95 17.62
N GLU A 133 -8.35 -7.23 17.59
CA GLU A 133 -9.11 -8.31 18.24
C GLU A 133 -9.19 -8.11 19.75
N SER A 134 -8.09 -7.73 20.42
CA SER A 134 -8.06 -7.46 21.87
C SER A 134 -8.93 -6.27 22.28
N LYS A 135 -9.19 -5.35 21.36
CA LYS A 135 -10.10 -4.20 21.54
C LYS A 135 -11.54 -4.49 21.08
N GLY A 136 -11.84 -5.75 20.74
CA GLY A 136 -13.19 -6.18 20.38
C GLY A 136 -13.60 -5.86 18.93
N VAL A 137 -12.65 -5.59 18.03
CA VAL A 137 -12.95 -5.48 16.60
C VAL A 137 -13.41 -6.83 16.08
N LYS A 138 -14.58 -6.85 15.43
CA LYS A 138 -15.04 -8.03 14.69
C LYS A 138 -14.46 -7.99 13.29
N ILE A 139 -13.66 -9.00 12.91
CA ILE A 139 -13.13 -9.16 11.57
C ILE A 139 -13.96 -10.22 10.84
N MET A 140 -14.50 -9.87 9.67
CA MET A 140 -15.27 -10.78 8.81
C MET A 140 -14.52 -10.94 7.49
N THR A 141 -13.88 -12.10 7.32
CA THR A 141 -13.26 -12.53 6.06
C THR A 141 -14.32 -13.15 5.12
N SER A 142 -13.95 -13.41 3.86
CA SER A 142 -14.86 -13.90 2.83
C SER A 142 -16.16 -13.07 2.74
N THR A 143 -16.06 -11.77 3.06
CA THR A 143 -17.21 -10.88 3.18
C THR A 143 -16.96 -9.59 2.37
N PRO A 144 -17.05 -9.65 1.02
CA PRO A 144 -16.88 -8.49 0.18
C PRO A 144 -17.96 -7.43 0.44
N ALA A 145 -17.55 -6.18 0.69
CA ALA A 145 -18.44 -5.03 0.56
C ALA A 145 -18.71 -4.80 -0.94
N VAL A 146 -19.97 -4.67 -1.34
CA VAL A 146 -20.38 -4.59 -2.74
C VAL A 146 -20.85 -3.20 -3.15
N ARG A 147 -21.38 -2.42 -2.22
CA ARG A 147 -21.79 -1.02 -2.43
C ARG A 147 -21.91 -0.28 -1.10
N LEU A 148 -21.81 1.03 -1.14
CA LEU A 148 -22.09 1.88 0.02
C LEU A 148 -23.61 2.02 0.19
N ALA A 149 -24.05 2.20 1.43
CA ALA A 149 -25.44 2.51 1.74
C ALA A 149 -25.57 4.04 1.92
N TYR A 150 -26.30 4.66 1.02
CA TYR A 150 -26.55 6.10 1.02
C TYR A 150 -27.96 6.41 1.55
N ASP A 151 -28.03 7.34 2.48
CA ASP A 151 -29.29 7.91 2.97
C ASP A 151 -29.53 9.26 2.28
N SER A 152 -30.52 9.32 1.40
CA SER A 152 -30.85 10.53 0.63
C SER A 152 -31.42 11.66 1.52
N LYS A 153 -32.03 11.33 2.67
CA LYS A 153 -32.54 12.35 3.59
C LYS A 153 -31.42 13.01 4.40
N LYS A 154 -30.38 12.26 4.72
CA LYS A 154 -29.21 12.72 5.46
C LYS A 154 -28.09 13.21 4.57
N HIS A 155 -28.20 12.99 3.25
CA HIS A 155 -27.11 13.22 2.29
C HIS A 155 -25.78 12.62 2.73
N ALA A 156 -25.80 11.38 3.23
CA ALA A 156 -24.65 10.76 3.86
C ALA A 156 -24.56 9.25 3.58
N ILE A 157 -23.34 8.72 3.59
CA ILE A 157 -23.10 7.29 3.65
C ILE A 157 -23.33 6.83 5.08
N VAL A 158 -24.30 5.92 5.23
CA VAL A 158 -24.75 5.40 6.54
C VAL A 158 -24.36 3.94 6.76
N GLY A 159 -23.66 3.32 5.84
CA GLY A 159 -23.25 1.93 5.96
C GLY A 159 -22.73 1.33 4.66
N VAL A 160 -22.73 0.02 4.61
CA VAL A 160 -22.35 -0.76 3.43
C VAL A 160 -23.30 -1.95 3.23
N TYR A 161 -23.41 -2.38 2.00
CA TYR A 161 -23.95 -3.70 1.67
C TYR A 161 -22.79 -4.65 1.42
N ALA A 162 -22.82 -5.81 2.05
CA ALA A 162 -21.80 -6.84 1.93
C ALA A 162 -22.45 -8.19 1.61
N LYS A 163 -21.66 -9.13 1.09
CA LYS A 163 -22.10 -10.50 0.83
C LYS A 163 -21.35 -11.46 1.74
N SER A 164 -22.06 -12.46 2.27
CA SER A 164 -21.46 -13.60 2.95
C SER A 164 -22.26 -14.84 2.56
N GLU A 165 -21.60 -15.89 2.10
CA GLU A 165 -22.26 -17.14 1.66
C GLU A 165 -23.44 -16.88 0.71
N GLU A 166 -23.25 -16.02 -0.30
CA GLU A 166 -24.23 -15.58 -1.29
C GLU A 166 -25.42 -14.75 -0.77
N LYS A 167 -25.49 -14.50 0.55
CA LYS A 167 -26.52 -13.62 1.12
C LYS A 167 -26.00 -12.18 1.21
N GLU A 168 -26.77 -11.25 0.68
CA GLU A 168 -26.51 -9.83 0.88
C GLU A 168 -26.99 -9.42 2.26
N MET A 169 -26.15 -8.65 2.96
CA MET A 169 -26.45 -8.07 4.26
C MET A 169 -26.24 -6.56 4.23
N SER A 170 -27.13 -5.83 4.89
CA SER A 170 -26.98 -4.40 5.13
C SER A 170 -26.32 -4.19 6.50
N ILE A 171 -25.28 -3.39 6.53
CA ILE A 171 -24.48 -3.10 7.73
C ILE A 171 -24.49 -1.59 7.97
N GLU A 172 -25.13 -1.16 9.04
CA GLU A 172 -25.17 0.24 9.45
C GLU A 172 -23.84 0.70 10.05
N ALA A 173 -23.39 1.89 9.65
CA ALA A 173 -22.18 2.55 10.17
C ALA A 173 -22.54 3.88 10.85
N LYS A 174 -22.88 3.87 12.12
CA LYS A 174 -23.34 5.05 12.88
C LYS A 174 -22.35 6.21 12.91
N LYS A 175 -21.05 5.95 12.74
CA LYS A 175 -19.98 6.96 12.75
C LYS A 175 -19.32 7.17 11.40
N GLY A 176 -19.55 6.25 10.44
CA GLY A 176 -19.00 6.34 9.09
C GLY A 176 -18.34 5.04 8.60
N VAL A 177 -17.97 5.07 7.34
CA VAL A 177 -17.29 3.98 6.63
C VAL A 177 -15.89 4.43 6.26
N ILE A 178 -14.89 3.60 6.53
CA ILE A 178 -13.49 3.82 6.14
C ILE A 178 -13.15 2.84 5.01
N LEU A 179 -12.82 3.37 3.83
CA LEU A 179 -12.42 2.56 2.68
C LEU A 179 -10.90 2.36 2.67
N THR A 180 -10.46 1.12 2.82
CA THR A 180 -9.06 0.68 2.82
C THR A 180 -8.83 -0.50 1.89
N SER A 181 -9.65 -0.60 0.85
CA SER A 181 -9.74 -1.75 -0.07
C SER A 181 -8.56 -1.86 -1.06
N GLY A 182 -7.54 -1.02 -0.94
CA GLY A 182 -6.36 -1.02 -1.81
C GLY A 182 -6.62 -0.38 -3.18
N GLY A 183 -5.73 -0.69 -4.12
CA GLY A 183 -5.74 -0.14 -5.47
C GLY A 183 -6.46 -1.03 -6.49
N PHE A 184 -6.11 -0.83 -7.78
CA PHE A 184 -6.78 -1.49 -8.92
C PHE A 184 -5.84 -2.25 -9.87
N ALA A 185 -4.60 -2.53 -9.45
CA ALA A 185 -3.59 -3.09 -10.36
C ALA A 185 -3.92 -4.50 -10.90
N ARG A 186 -4.90 -5.22 -10.35
CA ARG A 186 -5.43 -6.47 -10.90
C ARG A 186 -6.63 -6.29 -11.84
N ASN A 187 -7.17 -5.09 -11.91
CA ASN A 187 -8.30 -4.79 -12.78
C ASN A 187 -7.82 -4.34 -14.17
N LYS A 188 -7.74 -5.27 -15.12
CA LYS A 188 -7.27 -4.99 -16.48
C LYS A 188 -8.06 -3.89 -17.18
N LYS A 189 -9.37 -3.77 -16.92
CA LYS A 189 -10.20 -2.70 -17.51
C LYS A 189 -9.78 -1.33 -16.96
N MET A 190 -9.58 -1.20 -15.67
CA MET A 190 -9.09 0.04 -15.07
C MET A 190 -7.64 0.35 -15.50
N LEU A 191 -6.78 -0.68 -15.60
CA LEU A 191 -5.43 -0.48 -16.15
C LEU A 191 -5.49 0.04 -17.58
N ALA A 192 -6.31 -0.57 -18.45
CA ALA A 192 -6.46 -0.11 -19.82
C ALA A 192 -7.00 1.32 -19.91
N GLN A 193 -7.86 1.72 -18.99
CA GLN A 193 -8.43 3.06 -18.93
C GLN A 193 -7.43 4.12 -18.43
N TYR A 194 -6.76 3.85 -17.31
CA TYR A 194 -5.92 4.85 -16.62
C TYR A 194 -4.43 4.73 -16.95
N VAL A 195 -3.93 3.52 -17.27
CA VAL A 195 -2.51 3.23 -17.50
C VAL A 195 -2.37 2.20 -18.63
N PRO A 196 -2.75 2.52 -19.88
CA PRO A 196 -2.80 1.56 -20.99
C PRO A 196 -1.49 0.78 -21.20
N ARG A 197 -0.35 1.43 -20.98
CA ARG A 197 0.99 0.81 -21.09
C ARG A 197 1.21 -0.36 -20.13
N MET A 198 0.42 -0.43 -19.04
CA MET A 198 0.53 -1.50 -18.03
C MET A 198 -0.57 -2.56 -18.13
N ALA A 199 -1.49 -2.46 -19.08
CA ALA A 199 -2.63 -3.37 -19.19
C ALA A 199 -2.22 -4.86 -19.33
N ASN A 200 -1.05 -5.12 -19.93
CA ASN A 200 -0.51 -6.47 -20.15
C ASN A 200 0.60 -6.85 -19.14
N THR A 201 0.85 -6.03 -18.14
CA THR A 201 1.85 -6.34 -17.10
C THR A 201 1.32 -7.34 -16.09
N LEU A 202 2.26 -7.96 -15.38
CA LEU A 202 1.99 -8.81 -14.24
C LEU A 202 1.71 -7.96 -12.99
N ALA A 203 0.56 -8.14 -12.37
CA ALA A 203 0.23 -7.44 -11.14
C ALA A 203 0.93 -8.08 -9.92
N ILE A 204 1.80 -7.32 -9.26
CA ILE A 204 2.46 -7.71 -8.01
C ILE A 204 1.84 -6.93 -6.86
N CYS A 205 0.65 -7.37 -6.46
CA CYS A 205 -0.13 -6.78 -5.37
C CYS A 205 -1.10 -7.81 -4.79
N GLY A 206 -1.75 -7.49 -3.69
CA GLY A 206 -2.75 -8.34 -3.06
C GLY A 206 -3.84 -8.78 -4.03
N MET A 207 -4.29 -10.02 -3.91
CA MET A 207 -5.26 -10.63 -4.83
C MET A 207 -6.60 -9.87 -4.90
N GLY A 208 -6.91 -9.08 -3.87
CA GLY A 208 -8.10 -8.25 -3.79
C GLY A 208 -7.99 -6.85 -4.41
N SER A 209 -6.91 -6.50 -5.10
CA SER A 209 -6.68 -5.13 -5.62
C SER A 209 -7.40 -4.87 -6.95
N ASP A 210 -8.73 -4.88 -6.94
CA ASP A 210 -9.61 -4.78 -8.13
C ASP A 210 -10.27 -3.40 -8.29
N GLY A 211 -9.96 -2.45 -7.39
CA GLY A 211 -10.51 -1.09 -7.43
C GLY A 211 -11.94 -0.97 -6.91
N ASP A 212 -12.41 -1.92 -6.11
CA ASP A 212 -13.80 -1.95 -5.65
C ASP A 212 -14.15 -0.74 -4.79
N GLY A 213 -13.27 -0.33 -3.86
CA GLY A 213 -13.49 0.87 -3.04
C GLY A 213 -13.52 2.16 -3.85
N LEU A 214 -12.66 2.27 -4.88
CA LEU A 214 -12.66 3.41 -5.81
C LEU A 214 -14.02 3.52 -6.51
N LYS A 215 -14.50 2.41 -7.09
CA LYS A 215 -15.80 2.38 -7.77
C LYS A 215 -16.95 2.69 -6.82
N MET A 216 -16.92 2.15 -5.60
CA MET A 216 -17.95 2.43 -4.60
C MET A 216 -17.98 3.91 -4.21
N ALA A 217 -16.83 4.55 -4.05
CA ALA A 217 -16.74 5.97 -3.73
C ALA A 217 -17.16 6.86 -4.90
N GLN A 218 -16.69 6.55 -6.13
CA GLN A 218 -17.05 7.29 -7.34
C GLN A 218 -18.55 7.25 -7.63
N ALA A 219 -19.25 6.17 -7.29
CA ALA A 219 -20.71 6.08 -7.44
C ALA A 219 -21.47 7.15 -6.63
N TYR A 220 -20.82 7.79 -5.68
CA TYR A 220 -21.36 8.89 -4.85
C TYR A 220 -20.59 10.18 -5.02
N GLY A 221 -19.92 10.37 -6.16
CA GLY A 221 -19.29 11.64 -6.54
C GLY A 221 -17.89 11.86 -5.98
N ALA A 222 -17.23 10.84 -5.42
CA ALA A 222 -15.83 10.98 -5.06
C ALA A 222 -14.97 11.15 -6.32
N ASP A 223 -14.06 12.12 -6.27
CA ASP A 223 -13.05 12.32 -7.31
C ASP A 223 -11.88 11.35 -7.14
N VAL A 224 -11.03 11.25 -8.14
CA VAL A 224 -9.82 10.44 -8.15
C VAL A 224 -8.63 11.28 -8.59
N ALA A 225 -7.50 11.05 -7.95
CA ALA A 225 -6.24 11.70 -8.29
C ALA A 225 -5.16 10.65 -8.58
N ASP A 226 -4.14 11.03 -9.34
CA ASP A 226 -2.92 10.26 -9.56
C ASP A 226 -3.11 8.87 -10.20
N MET A 227 -4.25 8.62 -10.82
CA MET A 227 -4.60 7.31 -11.40
C MET A 227 -3.57 6.78 -12.43
N PRO A 228 -2.88 7.63 -13.24
CA PRO A 228 -1.85 7.18 -14.16
C PRO A 228 -0.52 6.78 -13.49
N TYR A 229 -0.29 7.17 -12.23
CA TYR A 229 0.99 6.98 -11.54
C TYR A 229 1.08 5.61 -10.86
N ILE A 230 1.09 4.55 -11.65
CA ILE A 230 1.34 3.20 -11.13
C ILE A 230 2.84 2.90 -11.22
N LYS A 231 3.41 2.44 -10.11
CA LYS A 231 4.81 2.06 -10.05
C LYS A 231 5.04 0.77 -10.83
N ALA A 232 5.83 0.85 -11.92
CA ALA A 232 6.40 -0.31 -12.57
C ALA A 232 7.51 -0.92 -11.69
N THR A 233 7.70 -2.22 -11.79
CA THR A 233 8.85 -2.93 -11.25
C THR A 233 9.25 -4.03 -12.22
N PHE A 234 10.43 -4.60 -12.06
CA PHE A 234 11.02 -5.60 -12.96
C PHE A 234 11.80 -6.63 -12.17
N ALA A 235 12.48 -7.53 -12.86
CA ALA A 235 13.32 -8.58 -12.27
C ALA A 235 12.53 -9.69 -11.57
N PHE A 236 11.32 -9.98 -12.04
CA PHE A 236 10.55 -11.14 -11.62
C PHE A 236 10.51 -12.20 -12.70
N ASN A 237 10.52 -13.47 -12.28
CA ASN A 237 10.36 -14.56 -13.23
C ASN A 237 8.93 -14.59 -13.78
N THR A 238 8.80 -14.64 -15.09
CA THR A 238 7.50 -14.69 -15.78
C THR A 238 7.11 -16.09 -16.22
N LYS A 239 8.04 -17.06 -16.16
CA LYS A 239 7.83 -18.47 -16.55
C LYS A 239 8.71 -19.41 -15.71
N PRO A 240 8.16 -20.09 -14.65
CA PRO A 240 6.83 -19.89 -14.09
C PRO A 240 6.70 -18.50 -13.46
N GLN A 241 5.47 -18.01 -13.41
CA GLN A 241 5.19 -16.71 -12.84
C GLN A 241 5.40 -16.76 -11.32
N SER A 242 6.41 -16.06 -10.83
CA SER A 242 6.76 -16.04 -9.41
C SER A 242 7.18 -14.65 -8.95
N ILE A 243 6.62 -14.22 -7.82
CA ILE A 243 7.04 -13.01 -7.11
C ILE A 243 8.14 -13.28 -6.10
N SER A 244 8.41 -14.55 -5.77
CA SER A 244 9.49 -14.97 -4.88
C SER A 244 10.84 -15.04 -5.60
N ASP A 245 10.83 -15.28 -6.90
CA ASP A 245 12.04 -15.40 -7.71
C ASP A 245 12.42 -14.04 -8.32
N SER A 246 12.72 -13.09 -7.46
CA SER A 246 13.21 -11.78 -7.88
C SER A 246 14.74 -11.73 -7.82
N ALA A 247 15.36 -11.26 -8.91
CA ALA A 247 16.81 -11.07 -8.97
C ALA A 247 17.12 -9.60 -9.21
N TYR A 248 17.92 -9.00 -8.35
CA TYR A 248 18.36 -7.61 -8.46
C TYR A 248 19.89 -7.49 -8.52
N PRO A 249 20.57 -8.21 -9.45
CA PRO A 249 22.03 -8.23 -9.52
C PRO A 249 22.62 -6.86 -9.89
N PHE A 250 21.84 -5.97 -10.48
CA PHE A 250 22.26 -4.61 -10.83
C PHE A 250 22.68 -3.77 -9.59
N TRP A 251 22.18 -4.06 -8.41
CA TRP A 251 22.69 -3.44 -7.17
C TRP A 251 24.06 -3.97 -6.74
N LEU A 252 24.52 -5.04 -7.37
CA LEU A 252 25.83 -5.66 -7.17
C LEU A 252 26.76 -5.48 -8.39
N GLY A 253 26.45 -4.52 -9.27
CA GLY A 253 27.24 -4.23 -10.46
C GLY A 253 26.81 -5.00 -11.74
N GLY A 254 25.69 -5.74 -11.68
CA GLY A 254 25.09 -6.34 -12.85
C GLY A 254 24.47 -5.29 -13.78
N ILE A 255 24.39 -5.61 -15.08
CA ILE A 255 23.74 -4.76 -16.09
C ILE A 255 22.38 -5.34 -16.49
N VAL A 256 21.45 -4.45 -16.88
CA VAL A 256 20.14 -4.83 -17.42
C VAL A 256 20.19 -4.82 -18.93
N VAL A 257 19.89 -5.96 -19.55
CA VAL A 257 19.86 -6.11 -21.01
C VAL A 257 18.48 -6.57 -21.46
N ASN A 258 18.10 -6.18 -22.68
CA ASN A 258 16.89 -6.67 -23.33
C ASN A 258 17.10 -8.05 -23.98
N LYS A 259 16.07 -8.60 -24.61
CA LYS A 259 16.14 -9.90 -25.31
C LYS A 259 17.23 -10.00 -26.41
N ALA A 260 17.61 -8.87 -26.97
CA ALA A 260 18.68 -8.80 -27.95
C ALA A 260 20.10 -8.70 -27.34
N GLY A 261 20.19 -8.80 -25.98
CA GLY A 261 21.46 -8.65 -25.26
C GLY A 261 21.99 -7.22 -25.20
N LYS A 262 21.18 -6.22 -25.56
CA LYS A 262 21.59 -4.81 -25.55
C LYS A 262 21.22 -4.18 -24.21
N ARG A 263 22.19 -3.51 -23.55
CA ARG A 263 21.95 -2.63 -22.41
C ARG A 263 21.10 -1.44 -22.89
N PHE A 264 20.01 -1.13 -22.18
CA PHE A 264 19.05 -0.12 -22.61
C PHE A 264 18.76 0.93 -21.52
N VAL A 265 19.35 0.78 -20.34
CA VAL A 265 19.10 1.67 -19.20
C VAL A 265 20.37 1.86 -18.36
N ASN A 266 20.45 2.97 -17.65
CA ASN A 266 21.43 3.19 -16.59
C ASN A 266 20.85 2.65 -15.27
N GLU A 267 21.42 1.61 -14.71
CA GLU A 267 20.94 0.93 -13.51
C GLU A 267 21.10 1.76 -12.23
N SER A 268 21.83 2.87 -12.26
CA SER A 268 21.99 3.77 -11.10
C SER A 268 20.82 4.71 -10.87
N ILE A 269 19.88 4.82 -11.83
CA ILE A 269 18.67 5.63 -11.65
C ILE A 269 17.68 4.93 -10.70
N PRO A 270 16.66 5.64 -10.17
CA PRO A 270 15.67 5.04 -9.31
C PRO A 270 14.98 3.82 -9.93
N LYS A 271 14.79 2.76 -9.16
CA LYS A 271 14.19 1.49 -9.63
C LYS A 271 12.87 1.68 -10.38
N LYS A 272 12.07 2.67 -9.98
CA LYS A 272 10.82 3.02 -10.66
C LYS A 272 11.09 3.41 -12.11
N ASP A 273 12.09 4.24 -12.33
CA ASP A 273 12.43 4.74 -13.67
C ASP A 273 13.01 3.63 -14.54
N VAL A 274 13.84 2.74 -13.98
CA VAL A 274 14.25 1.51 -14.67
C VAL A 274 13.04 0.68 -15.11
N GLY A 275 12.03 0.55 -14.26
CA GLY A 275 10.77 -0.14 -14.59
C GLY A 275 10.03 0.50 -15.77
N ASP A 276 10.05 1.81 -15.88
CA ASP A 276 9.45 2.53 -17.02
C ASP A 276 10.18 2.21 -18.32
N TYR A 277 11.53 2.18 -18.33
CA TYR A 277 12.31 1.74 -19.51
C TYR A 277 12.07 0.27 -19.89
N VAL A 278 11.81 -0.61 -18.91
CA VAL A 278 11.45 -2.01 -19.19
C VAL A 278 10.10 -2.09 -19.92
N LEU A 279 9.14 -1.22 -19.60
CA LEU A 279 7.85 -1.17 -20.29
C LEU A 279 7.95 -0.79 -21.78
N GLU A 280 9.05 -0.15 -22.18
CA GLU A 280 9.33 0.23 -23.56
C GLU A 280 9.98 -0.91 -24.37
N GLN A 281 10.46 -1.97 -23.69
CA GLN A 281 11.12 -3.08 -24.37
C GLN A 281 10.11 -4.07 -24.94
N GLU A 282 10.49 -4.73 -26.05
CA GLU A 282 9.68 -5.76 -26.70
C GLU A 282 9.33 -6.90 -25.76
N GLY A 283 8.02 -7.15 -25.60
CA GLY A 283 7.50 -8.16 -24.70
C GLY A 283 7.76 -7.89 -23.22
N LEU A 284 8.05 -6.64 -22.87
CA LEU A 284 8.30 -6.20 -21.47
C LEU A 284 9.50 -6.93 -20.83
N ARG A 285 10.55 -7.17 -21.59
CA ARG A 285 11.74 -7.94 -21.16
C ARG A 285 13.02 -7.36 -21.71
#